data_dc8bc0a8e55168fd574680b40b36a728
#
_entry.id   dc8bc0a8e55168fd574680b40b36a728
#
_cell.length_a   1.000
_cell.length_b   1.000
_cell.length_c   1.000
_cell.angle_alpha   90.00
_cell.angle_beta   90.00
_cell.angle_gamma   90.00
#
_symmetry.space_group_name_H-M   'P 1'
#
loop_
_entity.id
_entity.type
_entity.pdbx_description
1 polymer ?
#
loop_
_entity_poly.entity_id
_entity_poly.type
_entity_poly.pdbx_seq_one_letter_code
_entity_poly.pdbx_strand_id
1 'polypeptide(L)'
;MNYKIAVFGVKDTSEYMANYLAEHGHKPGLMITIDEAVASRNDISGLCDLSAVAGRLGMDIYKAPDYSLSDEKTKKFFAENSFDIGISMGWQRIIPGYILNAFRTGIYGFHGSCGHLPYGRGRSPLNWTVIKGDTRFINHFFKYSEVADWGSIYSVRAFEVNPHDTIRTLQYKAMLAGCAQALELVKNGGGGGLSDFKFDEGAATWYQKRTAADGKITFDMKTRQIYNLVRGVTKPFPGAFMECGDLRVQVWQVYPFDQMLDFSKYQNGEIIEIFDN
;
A
#
# COMPACT_ATOMS: atom_id res chain seq x y z
N MET A 1 2.66 30.17 -2.07
CA MET A 1 2.03 29.86 -3.41
C MET A 1 0.99 28.79 -3.17
N ASN A 2 -0.22 28.98 -3.71
CA ASN A 2 -1.27 27.94 -3.66
C ASN A 2 -1.10 27.04 -4.88
N TYR A 3 -0.61 25.82 -4.67
CA TYR A 3 -0.51 24.81 -5.71
C TYR A 3 -1.86 24.11 -5.90
N LYS A 4 -2.21 23.81 -7.15
CA LYS A 4 -3.36 22.96 -7.48
C LYS A 4 -2.95 21.49 -7.26
N ILE A 5 -3.30 20.96 -6.09
CA ILE A 5 -2.96 19.59 -5.67
C ILE A 5 -4.14 18.67 -5.94
N ALA A 6 -3.91 17.53 -6.57
CA ALA A 6 -4.89 16.46 -6.71
C ALA A 6 -4.42 15.19 -6.00
N VAL A 7 -5.34 14.49 -5.34
CA VAL A 7 -5.09 13.20 -4.68
C VAL A 7 -5.82 12.08 -5.43
N PHE A 8 -5.08 11.05 -5.82
CA PHE A 8 -5.62 9.83 -6.43
C PHE A 8 -5.74 8.75 -5.35
N GLY A 9 -6.93 8.23 -5.16
CA GLY A 9 -7.11 7.15 -4.22
C GLY A 9 -8.52 6.60 -4.11
N VAL A 10 -8.62 5.44 -3.46
CA VAL A 10 -9.87 4.69 -3.28
C VAL A 10 -9.98 4.10 -1.86
N LYS A 11 -9.09 4.49 -0.94
CA LYS A 11 -8.97 3.90 0.39
C LYS A 11 -8.94 4.96 1.49
N ASP A 12 -9.09 4.51 2.72
CA ASP A 12 -8.94 5.31 3.95
C ASP A 12 -7.57 6.04 4.03
N THR A 13 -6.51 5.44 3.49
CA THR A 13 -5.20 6.09 3.39
C THR A 13 -5.22 7.35 2.53
N SER A 14 -6.10 7.41 1.52
CA SER A 14 -6.30 8.61 0.69
C SER A 14 -7.01 9.72 1.47
N GLU A 15 -8.01 9.36 2.29
CA GLU A 15 -8.65 10.29 3.21
C GLU A 15 -7.64 10.86 4.22
N TYR A 16 -6.82 9.97 4.81
CA TYR A 16 -5.79 10.39 5.75
C TYR A 16 -4.79 11.36 5.10
N MET A 17 -4.34 11.08 3.89
CA MET A 17 -3.45 11.97 3.13
C MET A 17 -4.06 13.35 2.92
N ALA A 18 -5.32 13.41 2.49
CA ALA A 18 -6.01 14.68 2.24
C ALA A 18 -6.16 15.51 3.52
N ASN A 19 -6.57 14.88 4.64
CA ASN A 19 -6.66 15.53 5.94
C ASN A 19 -5.28 16.03 6.41
N TYR A 20 -4.26 15.16 6.33
CA TYR A 20 -2.91 15.51 6.78
C TYR A 20 -2.33 16.71 6.04
N LEU A 21 -2.49 16.77 4.72
CA LEU A 21 -2.03 17.93 3.94
C LEU A 21 -2.82 19.20 4.30
N ALA A 22 -4.14 19.09 4.48
CA ALA A 22 -4.99 20.22 4.85
C ALA A 22 -4.63 20.78 6.25
N GLU A 23 -4.41 19.92 7.24
CA GLU A 23 -3.98 20.29 8.59
C GLU A 23 -2.63 21.02 8.60
N HIS A 24 -1.79 20.76 7.61
CA HIS A 24 -0.49 21.42 7.46
C HIS A 24 -0.52 22.63 6.50
N GLY A 25 -1.72 23.13 6.15
CA GLY A 25 -1.90 24.34 5.35
C GLY A 25 -1.78 24.12 3.82
N HIS A 26 -1.82 22.87 3.37
CA HIS A 26 -1.70 22.50 1.95
C HIS A 26 -2.90 21.69 1.46
N LYS A 27 -4.09 22.24 1.65
CA LYS A 27 -5.36 21.57 1.26
C LYS A 27 -5.35 21.18 -0.21
N PRO A 28 -5.58 19.89 -0.57
CA PRO A 28 -5.78 19.49 -1.96
C PRO A 28 -7.07 20.11 -2.52
N GLY A 29 -7.08 20.42 -3.81
CA GLY A 29 -8.23 20.96 -4.50
C GLY A 29 -9.12 19.90 -5.12
N LEU A 30 -8.57 18.72 -5.44
CA LEU A 30 -9.31 17.67 -6.14
C LEU A 30 -9.02 16.30 -5.54
N MET A 31 -10.07 15.50 -5.34
CA MET A 31 -10.00 14.06 -5.09
C MET A 31 -10.40 13.30 -6.34
N ILE A 32 -9.53 12.41 -6.84
CA ILE A 32 -9.80 11.50 -7.95
C ILE A 32 -10.01 10.10 -7.39
N THR A 33 -11.21 9.56 -7.59
CA THR A 33 -11.63 8.28 -7.02
C THR A 33 -12.55 7.54 -7.99
N ILE A 34 -13.16 6.45 -7.55
CA ILE A 34 -14.18 5.68 -8.26
C ILE A 34 -15.41 5.50 -7.38
N ASP A 35 -16.52 5.10 -7.97
CA ASP A 35 -17.70 4.68 -7.21
C ASP A 35 -17.68 3.18 -6.88
N GLU A 36 -18.67 2.75 -6.08
CA GLU A 36 -18.82 1.36 -5.66
C GLU A 36 -19.06 0.40 -6.84
N ALA A 37 -19.79 0.84 -7.87
CA ALA A 37 -20.07 0.02 -9.05
C ALA A 37 -18.79 -0.27 -9.86
N VAL A 38 -17.89 0.73 -9.96
CA VAL A 38 -16.57 0.53 -10.59
C VAL A 38 -15.69 -0.35 -9.70
N ALA A 39 -15.70 -0.15 -8.39
CA ALA A 39 -14.90 -0.93 -7.46
C ALA A 39 -15.28 -2.41 -7.46
N SER A 40 -16.55 -2.73 -7.45
CA SER A 40 -17.07 -4.12 -7.48
C SER A 40 -16.64 -4.87 -8.75
N ARG A 41 -16.67 -4.18 -9.90
CA ARG A 41 -16.22 -4.78 -11.19
C ARG A 41 -14.71 -5.04 -11.24
N ASN A 42 -13.93 -4.37 -10.40
CA ASN A 42 -12.47 -4.44 -10.39
C ASN A 42 -11.90 -5.23 -9.20
N ASP A 43 -12.74 -5.88 -8.40
CA ASP A 43 -12.35 -6.64 -7.20
C ASP A 43 -11.45 -5.81 -6.24
N ILE A 44 -11.88 -4.58 -5.95
CA ILE A 44 -11.16 -3.67 -5.07
C ILE A 44 -11.63 -3.89 -3.64
N SER A 45 -10.74 -4.45 -2.84
CA SER A 45 -10.98 -4.59 -1.41
C SER A 45 -10.65 -3.29 -0.66
N GLY A 46 -11.48 -2.93 0.31
CA GLY A 46 -11.24 -1.77 1.17
C GLY A 46 -11.50 -0.43 0.49
N LEU A 47 -12.49 -0.38 -0.41
CA LEU A 47 -13.01 0.87 -0.94
C LEU A 47 -13.50 1.75 0.22
N CYS A 48 -13.15 3.03 0.19
CA CYS A 48 -13.64 4.05 1.10
C CYS A 48 -14.41 5.12 0.30
N ASP A 49 -15.59 5.53 0.77
CA ASP A 49 -16.27 6.68 0.18
C ASP A 49 -15.57 7.98 0.59
N LEU A 50 -14.86 8.57 -0.34
CA LEU A 50 -14.08 9.79 -0.15
C LEU A 50 -14.92 11.06 -0.31
N SER A 51 -16.25 10.95 -0.56
CA SER A 51 -17.13 12.11 -0.72
C SER A 51 -17.26 12.92 0.57
N ALA A 52 -17.27 12.26 1.71
CA ALA A 52 -17.38 12.93 3.02
C ALA A 52 -16.16 13.81 3.33
N VAL A 53 -14.94 13.29 3.10
CA VAL A 53 -13.72 14.09 3.30
C VAL A 53 -13.58 15.19 2.27
N ALA A 54 -13.93 14.95 1.02
CA ALA A 54 -13.92 15.98 -0.02
C ALA A 54 -14.85 17.14 0.35
N GLY A 55 -16.10 16.85 0.75
CA GLY A 55 -17.06 17.85 1.19
C GLY A 55 -16.60 18.62 2.44
N ARG A 56 -16.09 17.94 3.47
CA ARG A 56 -15.58 18.57 4.70
C ARG A 56 -14.40 19.51 4.42
N LEU A 57 -13.51 19.14 3.51
CA LEU A 57 -12.36 19.95 3.14
C LEU A 57 -12.66 20.98 2.03
N GLY A 58 -13.87 20.98 1.44
CA GLY A 58 -14.20 21.83 0.29
C GLY A 58 -13.28 21.52 -0.90
N MET A 59 -13.10 20.25 -1.21
CA MET A 59 -12.39 19.74 -2.38
C MET A 59 -13.41 19.36 -3.44
N ASP A 60 -13.04 19.54 -4.70
CA ASP A 60 -13.76 18.90 -5.80
C ASP A 60 -13.54 17.39 -5.78
N ILE A 61 -14.50 16.63 -6.30
CA ILE A 61 -14.39 15.18 -6.43
C ILE A 61 -14.64 14.74 -7.87
N TYR A 62 -13.72 13.99 -8.45
CA TYR A 62 -13.88 13.34 -9.74
C TYR A 62 -14.00 11.83 -9.55
N LYS A 63 -15.19 11.27 -9.78
CA LYS A 63 -15.44 9.82 -9.78
C LYS A 63 -15.26 9.31 -11.20
N ALA A 64 -14.14 8.61 -11.41
CA ALA A 64 -13.80 8.06 -12.73
C ALA A 64 -14.76 6.89 -13.09
N PRO A 65 -15.32 6.90 -14.30
CA PRO A 65 -16.20 5.83 -14.78
C PRO A 65 -15.47 4.48 -14.98
N ASP A 66 -14.16 4.54 -15.13
CA ASP A 66 -13.28 3.39 -15.31
C ASP A 66 -12.02 3.53 -14.44
N TYR A 67 -11.67 2.44 -13.75
CA TYR A 67 -10.52 2.43 -12.83
C TYR A 67 -9.16 2.50 -13.55
N SER A 68 -9.11 2.14 -14.83
CA SER A 68 -7.91 2.32 -15.66
C SER A 68 -7.73 3.76 -16.15
N LEU A 69 -8.73 4.63 -15.95
CA LEU A 69 -8.74 6.02 -16.40
C LEU A 69 -8.61 6.15 -17.94
N SER A 70 -9.15 5.19 -18.69
CA SER A 70 -9.00 5.15 -20.15
C SER A 70 -10.22 5.63 -20.93
N ASP A 71 -11.32 5.93 -20.24
CA ASP A 71 -12.58 6.37 -20.84
C ASP A 71 -12.54 7.82 -21.37
N GLU A 72 -13.41 8.12 -22.33
CA GLU A 72 -13.45 9.43 -23.02
C GLU A 72 -13.83 10.60 -22.08
N LYS A 73 -14.64 10.35 -21.03
CA LYS A 73 -15.01 11.39 -20.06
C LYS A 73 -13.78 11.80 -19.24
N THR A 74 -12.97 10.82 -18.84
CA THR A 74 -11.72 11.06 -18.11
C THR A 74 -10.69 11.77 -19.00
N LYS A 75 -10.55 11.35 -20.26
CA LYS A 75 -9.67 12.05 -21.21
C LYS A 75 -10.07 13.51 -21.39
N LYS A 76 -11.36 13.78 -21.59
CA LYS A 76 -11.88 15.15 -21.71
C LYS A 76 -11.61 15.95 -20.44
N PHE A 77 -11.88 15.39 -19.26
CA PHE A 77 -11.66 16.08 -17.99
C PHE A 77 -10.20 16.55 -17.84
N PHE A 78 -9.22 15.67 -18.09
CA PHE A 78 -7.81 16.04 -17.99
C PHE A 78 -7.28 16.89 -19.16
N ALA A 79 -7.95 16.90 -20.32
CA ALA A 79 -7.65 17.84 -21.39
C ALA A 79 -8.08 19.28 -21.08
N GLU A 80 -9.15 19.44 -20.29
CA GLU A 80 -9.71 20.74 -19.92
C GLU A 80 -9.16 21.28 -18.59
N ASN A 81 -8.46 20.46 -17.81
CA ASN A 81 -7.96 20.80 -16.48
C ASN A 81 -6.47 20.50 -16.33
N SER A 82 -5.76 21.41 -15.69
CA SER A 82 -4.34 21.26 -15.37
C SER A 82 -4.10 21.44 -13.87
N PHE A 83 -3.11 20.73 -13.35
CA PHE A 83 -2.75 20.69 -11.95
C PHE A 83 -1.25 20.91 -11.76
N ASP A 84 -0.84 21.29 -10.55
CA ASP A 84 0.58 21.41 -10.24
C ASP A 84 1.17 20.10 -9.78
N ILE A 85 0.55 19.44 -8.80
CA ILE A 85 1.08 18.27 -8.09
C ILE A 85 -0.01 17.21 -7.99
N GLY A 86 0.29 15.99 -8.40
CA GLY A 86 -0.52 14.80 -8.12
C GLY A 86 0.11 13.96 -7.01
N ILE A 87 -0.71 13.46 -6.09
CA ILE A 87 -0.28 12.50 -5.06
C ILE A 87 -1.16 11.28 -5.17
N SER A 88 -0.55 10.12 -5.39
CA SER A 88 -1.23 8.83 -5.44
C SER A 88 -1.02 8.06 -4.15
N MET A 89 -2.08 7.91 -3.35
CA MET A 89 -2.08 7.06 -2.18
C MET A 89 -3.34 6.20 -2.16
N GLY A 90 -3.16 4.88 -2.28
CA GLY A 90 -4.27 3.95 -2.35
C GLY A 90 -4.87 3.72 -3.74
N TRP A 91 -4.33 4.32 -4.79
CA TRP A 91 -4.63 3.99 -6.19
C TRP A 91 -3.78 2.80 -6.65
N GLN A 92 -4.38 1.81 -7.29
CA GLN A 92 -3.71 0.52 -7.57
C GLN A 92 -3.66 0.17 -9.07
N ARG A 93 -3.71 1.17 -9.93
CA ARG A 93 -3.60 1.03 -11.39
C ARG A 93 -2.55 1.99 -11.92
N ILE A 94 -1.97 1.64 -13.05
CA ILE A 94 -1.11 2.55 -13.81
C ILE A 94 -1.93 3.77 -14.21
N ILE A 95 -1.37 4.95 -14.04
CA ILE A 95 -1.97 6.21 -14.47
C ILE A 95 -1.49 6.49 -15.89
N PRO A 96 -2.41 6.66 -16.87
CA PRO A 96 -2.05 6.89 -18.26
C PRO A 96 -1.20 8.15 -18.48
N GLY A 97 -0.35 8.14 -19.51
CA GLY A 97 0.59 9.22 -19.82
C GLY A 97 -0.08 10.56 -20.05
N TYR A 98 -1.27 10.60 -20.68
CA TYR A 98 -2.00 11.85 -20.88
C TYR A 98 -2.41 12.52 -19.55
N ILE A 99 -2.67 11.74 -18.50
CA ILE A 99 -2.93 12.27 -17.15
C ILE A 99 -1.62 12.72 -16.50
N LEU A 100 -0.53 11.93 -16.62
CA LEU A 100 0.78 12.35 -16.10
C LEU A 100 1.19 13.72 -16.65
N ASN A 101 0.89 13.98 -17.92
CA ASN A 101 1.20 15.25 -18.61
C ASN A 101 0.29 16.42 -18.21
N ALA A 102 -0.86 16.17 -17.58
CA ALA A 102 -1.74 17.22 -17.05
C ALA A 102 -1.23 17.84 -15.74
N PHE A 103 -0.13 17.32 -15.20
CA PHE A 103 0.48 17.77 -13.96
C PHE A 103 1.83 18.44 -14.23
N ARG A 104 1.96 19.72 -13.87
CA ARG A 104 3.16 20.54 -14.14
C ARG A 104 4.43 19.91 -13.55
N THR A 105 4.40 19.42 -12.30
CA THR A 105 5.55 18.78 -11.66
C THR A 105 5.50 17.26 -11.77
N GLY A 106 4.32 16.70 -11.98
CA GLY A 106 4.04 15.27 -12.13
C GLY A 106 3.13 14.72 -11.05
N ILE A 107 2.90 13.43 -11.14
CA ILE A 107 2.18 12.63 -10.12
C ILE A 107 3.21 11.80 -9.38
N TYR A 108 3.12 11.80 -8.06
CA TYR A 108 4.03 11.09 -7.17
C TYR A 108 3.28 10.04 -6.37
N GLY A 109 3.91 8.92 -6.15
CA GLY A 109 3.34 7.85 -5.34
C GLY A 109 4.41 7.01 -4.66
N PHE A 110 3.98 5.92 -4.07
CA PHE A 110 4.78 5.17 -3.12
C PHE A 110 4.95 3.72 -3.55
N HIS A 111 6.15 3.22 -3.40
CA HIS A 111 6.44 1.80 -3.42
C HIS A 111 7.62 1.51 -2.50
N GLY A 112 7.66 0.31 -1.92
CA GLY A 112 8.77 -0.04 -1.04
C GLY A 112 8.89 -1.53 -0.79
N SER A 113 10.00 -1.88 -0.14
CA SER A 113 10.32 -3.25 0.28
C SER A 113 11.39 -3.20 1.39
N CYS A 114 11.97 -4.32 1.77
CA CYS A 114 13.11 -4.34 2.70
C CYS A 114 14.42 -3.81 2.08
N GLY A 115 14.47 -3.64 0.76
CA GLY A 115 15.61 -3.13 -0.02
C GLY A 115 15.25 -1.89 -0.84
N HIS A 116 16.26 -1.29 -1.45
CA HIS A 116 16.04 -0.19 -2.39
C HIS A 116 15.51 -0.69 -3.72
N LEU A 117 14.62 0.11 -4.36
CA LEU A 117 14.23 -0.15 -5.74
C LEU A 117 15.49 -0.28 -6.63
N PRO A 118 15.50 -1.25 -7.58
CA PRO A 118 14.37 -2.01 -8.11
C PRO A 118 14.06 -3.31 -7.36
N TYR A 119 14.63 -3.52 -6.17
CA TYR A 119 14.30 -4.69 -5.34
C TYR A 119 12.86 -4.59 -4.80
N GLY A 120 12.09 -5.68 -4.96
CA GLY A 120 10.76 -5.81 -4.36
C GLY A 120 9.65 -5.06 -5.08
N ARG A 121 9.74 -4.85 -6.40
CA ARG A 121 8.63 -4.40 -7.24
C ARG A 121 7.44 -5.35 -7.17
N GLY A 122 6.29 -4.95 -7.69
CA GLY A 122 5.11 -5.78 -7.84
C GLY A 122 4.08 -5.59 -6.74
N ARG A 123 3.45 -6.69 -6.31
CA ARG A 123 2.23 -6.64 -5.52
C ARG A 123 2.44 -6.97 -4.04
N SER A 124 1.70 -6.24 -3.17
CA SER A 124 1.62 -6.52 -1.73
C SER A 124 2.98 -6.50 -0.99
N PRO A 125 3.88 -5.53 -1.25
CA PRO A 125 5.23 -5.56 -0.69
C PRO A 125 5.25 -5.53 0.85
N LEU A 126 4.32 -4.80 1.49
CA LEU A 126 4.20 -4.77 2.96
C LEU A 126 3.88 -6.17 3.54
N ASN A 127 2.96 -6.92 2.90
CA ASN A 127 2.67 -8.28 3.34
C ASN A 127 3.89 -9.19 3.20
N TRP A 128 4.59 -9.11 2.07
CA TRP A 128 5.78 -9.92 1.83
C TRP A 128 6.90 -9.60 2.82
N THR A 129 7.08 -8.33 3.18
CA THR A 129 8.04 -7.91 4.21
C THR A 129 7.76 -8.60 5.55
N VAL A 130 6.49 -8.64 6.00
CA VAL A 130 6.11 -9.32 7.25
C VAL A 130 6.29 -10.83 7.13
N ILE A 131 5.81 -11.45 6.04
CA ILE A 131 5.85 -12.90 5.81
C ILE A 131 7.30 -13.41 5.76
N LYS A 132 8.18 -12.68 5.11
CA LYS A 132 9.62 -13.01 5.03
C LYS A 132 10.36 -12.78 6.35
N GLY A 133 9.76 -12.00 7.27
CA GLY A 133 10.40 -11.66 8.55
C GLY A 133 11.50 -10.62 8.41
N ASP A 134 11.41 -9.78 7.40
CA ASP A 134 12.31 -8.64 7.23
C ASP A 134 12.17 -7.67 8.42
N THR A 135 13.25 -7.01 8.80
CA THR A 135 13.32 -6.13 9.98
C THR A 135 13.17 -4.65 9.67
N ARG A 136 13.09 -4.29 8.39
CA ARG A 136 12.91 -2.91 7.92
C ARG A 136 12.05 -2.87 6.67
N PHE A 137 11.43 -1.71 6.45
CA PHE A 137 10.77 -1.37 5.20
C PHE A 137 11.30 -0.03 4.72
N ILE A 138 11.65 0.08 3.44
CA ILE A 138 12.16 1.28 2.79
C ILE A 138 11.06 1.77 1.84
N ASN A 139 10.43 2.88 2.20
CA ASN A 139 9.36 3.50 1.43
C ASN A 139 9.96 4.53 0.47
N HIS A 140 9.88 4.27 -0.83
CA HIS A 140 10.29 5.18 -1.87
C HIS A 140 9.09 6.02 -2.31
N PHE A 141 9.28 7.31 -2.32
CA PHE A 141 8.36 8.28 -2.91
C PHE A 141 8.97 8.78 -4.22
N PHE A 142 8.28 8.57 -5.32
CA PHE A 142 8.85 8.80 -6.64
C PHE A 142 7.82 9.36 -7.60
N LYS A 143 8.29 10.08 -8.62
CA LYS A 143 7.49 10.57 -9.72
C LYS A 143 7.09 9.40 -10.62
N TYR A 144 5.80 9.25 -10.87
CA TYR A 144 5.28 8.18 -11.72
C TYR A 144 5.69 8.34 -13.18
N SER A 145 5.86 7.23 -13.83
CA SER A 145 5.95 7.06 -15.27
C SER A 145 4.85 6.08 -15.74
N GLU A 146 4.81 5.79 -17.03
CA GLU A 146 3.89 4.78 -17.58
C GLU A 146 4.30 3.33 -17.26
N VAL A 147 5.45 3.16 -16.62
CA VAL A 147 5.95 1.85 -16.20
C VAL A 147 5.73 1.68 -14.70
N ALA A 148 5.18 0.53 -14.31
CA ALA A 148 4.90 0.23 -12.90
C ALA A 148 6.18 0.21 -12.05
N ASP A 149 6.10 0.82 -10.86
CA ASP A 149 7.19 0.90 -9.88
C ASP A 149 8.50 1.45 -10.45
N TRP A 150 8.37 2.36 -11.43
CA TRP A 150 9.47 3.01 -12.12
C TRP A 150 9.27 4.53 -12.17
N GLY A 151 10.32 5.27 -11.85
CA GLY A 151 10.30 6.73 -11.92
C GLY A 151 11.44 7.35 -11.12
N SER A 152 11.60 8.67 -11.24
CA SER A 152 12.63 9.41 -10.51
C SER A 152 12.29 9.46 -9.02
N ILE A 153 13.20 8.98 -8.17
CA ILE A 153 13.02 8.98 -6.72
C ILE A 153 13.05 10.43 -6.21
N TYR A 154 11.99 10.84 -5.52
CA TYR A 154 11.96 12.13 -4.83
C TYR A 154 12.58 12.02 -3.44
N SER A 155 12.14 11.06 -2.65
CA SER A 155 12.67 10.83 -1.31
C SER A 155 12.52 9.37 -0.89
N VAL A 156 13.29 8.99 0.11
CA VAL A 156 13.27 7.64 0.70
C VAL A 156 13.13 7.77 2.20
N ARG A 157 12.22 7.00 2.79
CA ARG A 157 12.09 6.87 4.24
C ARG A 157 12.05 5.41 4.65
N ALA A 158 12.90 5.04 5.60
CA ALA A 158 12.89 3.72 6.18
C ALA A 158 12.21 3.74 7.54
N PHE A 159 11.55 2.63 7.88
CA PHE A 159 11.05 2.37 9.22
C PHE A 159 11.27 0.91 9.61
N GLU A 160 11.32 0.69 10.91
CA GLU A 160 11.52 -0.63 11.50
C GLU A 160 10.27 -1.51 11.32
N VAL A 161 10.51 -2.80 11.07
CA VAL A 161 9.51 -3.87 11.16
C VAL A 161 9.88 -4.72 12.37
N ASN A 162 9.24 -4.47 13.48
CA ASN A 162 9.54 -5.16 14.73
C ASN A 162 8.82 -6.53 14.80
N PRO A 163 9.23 -7.40 15.74
CA PRO A 163 8.65 -8.74 15.86
C PRO A 163 7.14 -8.76 16.12
N HIS A 164 6.57 -7.69 16.66
CA HIS A 164 5.14 -7.59 17.02
C HIS A 164 4.29 -6.88 15.98
N ASP A 165 4.92 -6.32 14.93
CA ASP A 165 4.18 -5.68 13.85
C ASP A 165 3.32 -6.69 13.10
N THR A 166 2.09 -6.28 12.81
CA THR A 166 1.19 -6.94 11.89
C THR A 166 1.14 -6.16 10.58
N ILE A 167 0.52 -6.73 9.57
CA ILE A 167 0.27 -6.00 8.32
C ILE A 167 -0.47 -4.68 8.55
N ARG A 168 -1.39 -4.62 9.52
CA ARG A 168 -2.13 -3.40 9.85
C ARG A 168 -1.22 -2.30 10.40
N THR A 169 -0.30 -2.65 11.33
CA THR A 169 0.64 -1.67 11.88
C THR A 169 1.64 -1.21 10.83
N LEU A 170 2.08 -2.11 9.93
CA LEU A 170 2.95 -1.73 8.82
C LEU A 170 2.27 -0.78 7.83
N GLN A 171 1.01 -1.03 7.48
CA GLN A 171 0.23 -0.12 6.64
C GLN A 171 0.16 1.28 7.26
N TYR A 172 -0.05 1.35 8.57
CA TYR A 172 -0.08 2.63 9.29
C TYR A 172 1.29 3.34 9.27
N LYS A 173 2.39 2.62 9.55
CA LYS A 173 3.75 3.15 9.45
C LYS A 173 4.07 3.68 8.05
N ALA A 174 3.72 2.91 7.01
CA ALA A 174 3.91 3.32 5.62
C ALA A 174 3.09 4.57 5.27
N MET A 175 1.86 4.66 5.76
CA MET A 175 1.01 5.84 5.60
C MET A 175 1.62 7.07 6.26
N LEU A 176 2.11 6.97 7.50
CA LEU A 176 2.77 8.08 8.19
C LEU A 176 4.02 8.56 7.44
N ALA A 177 4.86 7.61 7.01
CA ALA A 177 6.05 7.92 6.22
C ALA A 177 5.68 8.61 4.90
N GLY A 178 4.67 8.09 4.20
CA GLY A 178 4.19 8.63 2.94
C GLY A 178 3.60 10.03 3.08
N CYS A 179 2.80 10.28 4.11
CA CYS A 179 2.24 11.61 4.37
C CYS A 179 3.34 12.66 4.62
N ALA A 180 4.36 12.30 5.40
CA ALA A 180 5.48 13.21 5.64
C ALA A 180 6.29 13.49 4.37
N GLN A 181 6.50 12.49 3.49
CA GLN A 181 7.16 12.66 2.19
C GLN A 181 6.33 13.53 1.22
N ALA A 182 5.01 13.32 1.18
CA ALA A 182 4.13 14.13 0.37
C ALA A 182 4.07 15.59 0.82
N LEU A 183 4.04 15.83 2.13
CA LEU A 183 4.08 17.19 2.69
C LEU A 183 5.38 17.91 2.32
N GLU A 184 6.52 17.20 2.38
CA GLU A 184 7.81 17.76 1.97
C GLU A 184 7.80 18.17 0.48
N LEU A 185 7.27 17.30 -0.40
CA LEU A 185 7.11 17.61 -1.81
C LEU A 185 6.27 18.87 -2.04
N VAL A 186 5.13 18.97 -1.36
CA VAL A 186 4.19 20.09 -1.53
C VAL A 186 4.81 21.39 -1.01
N LYS A 187 5.49 21.37 0.14
CA LYS A 187 6.22 22.53 0.68
C LYS A 187 7.28 23.05 -0.28
N ASN A 188 7.95 22.16 -1.01
CA ASN A 188 8.96 22.48 -2.01
C ASN A 188 8.37 22.78 -3.40
N GLY A 189 7.03 22.88 -3.53
CA GLY A 189 6.36 23.21 -4.78
C GLY A 189 6.54 22.17 -5.88
N GLY A 190 6.76 20.92 -5.52
CA GLY A 190 7.01 19.83 -6.46
C GLY A 190 8.42 19.81 -7.03
N GLY A 191 9.30 20.72 -6.58
CA GLY A 191 10.71 20.77 -6.97
C GLY A 191 11.64 20.24 -5.89
N GLY A 192 12.89 20.00 -6.25
CA GLY A 192 13.97 19.55 -5.34
C GLY A 192 13.91 18.04 -5.04
N GLY A 193 15.00 17.52 -4.50
CA GLY A 193 15.09 16.15 -4.00
C GLY A 193 15.19 15.02 -5.02
N LEU A 194 14.90 15.27 -6.29
CA LEU A 194 15.00 14.26 -7.34
C LEU A 194 16.48 13.91 -7.57
N SER A 195 16.85 12.69 -7.25
CA SER A 195 18.13 12.15 -7.66
C SER A 195 17.97 11.47 -9.01
N ASP A 196 18.95 11.63 -9.89
CA ASP A 196 19.12 10.84 -11.13
C ASP A 196 19.52 9.39 -10.78
N PHE A 197 18.83 8.81 -9.81
CA PHE A 197 19.08 7.44 -9.38
C PHE A 197 18.79 6.50 -10.54
N LYS A 198 19.84 5.91 -11.09
CA LYS A 198 19.71 4.91 -12.13
C LYS A 198 19.48 3.55 -11.48
N PHE A 199 18.36 2.95 -11.78
CA PHE A 199 18.07 1.59 -11.35
C PHE A 199 18.95 0.60 -12.11
N ASP A 200 19.60 -0.29 -11.39
CA ASP A 200 20.21 -1.49 -12.00
C ASP A 200 19.08 -2.51 -12.24
N GLU A 201 18.57 -2.56 -13.46
CA GLU A 201 17.50 -3.49 -13.83
C GLU A 201 17.90 -4.97 -13.65
N GLY A 202 19.18 -5.30 -13.70
CA GLY A 202 19.68 -6.63 -13.40
C GLY A 202 19.46 -7.07 -11.96
N ALA A 203 19.29 -6.12 -11.04
CA ALA A 203 18.99 -6.37 -9.63
C ALA A 203 17.48 -6.35 -9.31
N ALA A 204 16.60 -6.20 -10.30
CA ALA A 204 15.16 -6.14 -10.10
C ALA A 204 14.61 -7.47 -9.58
N THR A 205 13.80 -7.38 -8.53
CA THR A 205 13.02 -8.51 -8.02
C THR A 205 11.53 -8.14 -7.96
N TRP A 206 10.65 -9.16 -8.05
CA TRP A 206 9.22 -8.94 -8.14
C TRP A 206 8.46 -9.76 -7.11
N TYR A 207 7.55 -9.11 -6.40
CA TYR A 207 6.58 -9.77 -5.55
C TYR A 207 5.33 -10.14 -6.35
N GLN A 208 4.91 -11.38 -6.22
CA GLN A 208 3.70 -11.88 -6.87
C GLN A 208 2.44 -11.36 -6.17
N LYS A 209 1.33 -11.27 -6.94
CA LYS A 209 0.01 -11.02 -6.37
C LYS A 209 -0.36 -12.18 -5.44
N ARG A 210 -0.77 -11.86 -4.22
CA ARG A 210 -1.27 -12.83 -3.26
C ARG A 210 -2.77 -13.05 -3.42
N THR A 211 -3.20 -14.25 -3.10
CA THR A 211 -4.58 -14.69 -3.04
C THR A 211 -4.92 -15.15 -1.62
N ALA A 212 -6.19 -15.43 -1.32
CA ALA A 212 -6.58 -15.99 -0.03
C ALA A 212 -5.95 -17.39 0.21
N ALA A 213 -5.69 -18.15 -0.85
CA ALA A 213 -5.06 -19.46 -0.76
C ALA A 213 -3.62 -19.41 -0.21
N ASP A 214 -2.91 -18.31 -0.45
CA ASP A 214 -1.54 -18.11 0.07
C ASP A 214 -1.49 -17.90 1.59
N GLY A 215 -2.63 -17.89 2.26
CA GLY A 215 -2.75 -17.87 3.72
C GLY A 215 -2.78 -19.26 4.36
N LYS A 216 -2.64 -20.35 3.60
CA LYS A 216 -2.68 -21.72 4.13
C LYS A 216 -1.47 -22.00 5.02
N ILE A 217 -1.74 -22.42 6.26
CA ILE A 217 -0.74 -22.96 7.19
C ILE A 217 -0.61 -24.45 6.92
N THR A 218 0.61 -24.92 6.75
CA THR A 218 0.94 -26.34 6.70
C THR A 218 1.86 -26.71 7.87
N PHE A 219 1.74 -27.91 8.38
CA PHE A 219 2.44 -28.31 9.61
C PHE A 219 3.91 -28.69 9.40
N ASP A 220 4.42 -28.60 8.19
CA ASP A 220 5.86 -28.64 7.86
C ASP A 220 6.53 -27.26 7.97
N MET A 221 5.75 -26.18 8.11
CA MET A 221 6.28 -24.85 8.33
C MET A 221 6.95 -24.74 9.71
N LYS A 222 8.06 -24.00 9.77
CA LYS A 222 8.70 -23.64 11.04
C LYS A 222 7.81 -22.66 11.81
N THR A 223 7.86 -22.71 13.16
CA THR A 223 7.12 -21.81 14.06
C THR A 223 7.18 -20.34 13.62
N ARG A 224 8.38 -19.86 13.26
CA ARG A 224 8.55 -18.47 12.81
C ARG A 224 7.87 -18.16 11.49
N GLN A 225 7.82 -19.13 10.59
CA GLN A 225 7.12 -18.96 9.31
C GLN A 225 5.60 -18.87 9.50
N ILE A 226 5.03 -19.70 10.37
CA ILE A 226 3.61 -19.64 10.74
C ILE A 226 3.29 -18.30 11.39
N TYR A 227 4.09 -17.89 12.38
CA TYR A 227 3.92 -16.61 13.05
C TYR A 227 3.94 -15.43 12.06
N ASN A 228 4.93 -15.37 11.17
CA ASN A 228 5.06 -14.32 10.19
C ASN A 228 3.93 -14.35 9.15
N LEU A 229 3.51 -15.54 8.70
CA LEU A 229 2.38 -15.68 7.79
C LEU A 229 1.11 -15.11 8.43
N VAL A 230 0.76 -15.55 9.65
CA VAL A 230 -0.47 -15.12 10.32
C VAL A 230 -0.49 -13.59 10.49
N ARG A 231 0.56 -13.00 11.08
CA ARG A 231 0.61 -11.54 11.28
C ARG A 231 0.71 -10.74 9.96
N GLY A 232 1.22 -11.37 8.89
CA GLY A 232 1.35 -10.77 7.56
C GLY A 232 0.08 -10.80 6.73
N VAL A 233 -0.92 -11.62 7.08
CA VAL A 233 -2.17 -11.76 6.34
C VAL A 233 -3.43 -11.55 7.18
N THR A 234 -3.28 -11.18 8.46
CA THR A 234 -4.40 -10.85 9.34
C THR A 234 -5.20 -9.65 8.82
N LYS A 235 -6.25 -9.28 9.51
CA LYS A 235 -7.14 -8.16 9.11
C LYS A 235 -6.34 -6.91 8.69
N PRO A 236 -6.73 -6.23 7.59
CA PRO A 236 -7.98 -6.35 6.81
C PRO A 236 -7.97 -7.43 5.70
N PHE A 237 -6.96 -8.28 5.64
CA PHE A 237 -6.88 -9.37 4.67
C PHE A 237 -7.68 -10.59 5.12
N PRO A 238 -7.85 -11.60 4.23
CA PRO A 238 -8.65 -12.79 4.53
C PRO A 238 -8.17 -13.64 5.71
N GLY A 239 -6.94 -13.42 6.21
CA GLY A 239 -6.34 -14.18 7.31
C GLY A 239 -5.62 -15.45 6.87
N ALA A 240 -4.88 -16.05 7.81
CA ALA A 240 -4.31 -17.37 7.62
C ALA A 240 -5.35 -18.45 7.99
N PHE A 241 -5.15 -19.65 7.49
CA PHE A 241 -6.03 -20.77 7.78
C PHE A 241 -5.29 -22.12 7.76
N MET A 242 -5.83 -23.10 8.45
CA MET A 242 -5.40 -24.48 8.37
C MET A 242 -6.61 -25.40 8.09
N GLU A 243 -6.32 -26.58 7.58
CA GLU A 243 -7.33 -27.62 7.31
C GLU A 243 -7.15 -28.74 8.34
N CYS A 244 -8.22 -29.09 9.03
CA CYS A 244 -8.27 -30.16 10.02
C CYS A 244 -9.40 -31.11 9.60
N GLY A 245 -9.08 -32.20 8.89
CA GLY A 245 -10.07 -33.02 8.20
C GLY A 245 -10.86 -32.18 7.21
N ASP A 246 -12.18 -32.21 7.31
CA ASP A 246 -13.09 -31.43 6.47
C ASP A 246 -13.31 -29.99 6.96
N LEU A 247 -12.69 -29.60 8.08
CA LEU A 247 -12.85 -28.27 8.67
C LEU A 247 -11.75 -27.32 8.20
N ARG A 248 -12.15 -26.11 7.84
CA ARG A 248 -11.24 -24.99 7.65
C ARG A 248 -11.29 -24.08 8.86
N VAL A 249 -10.18 -24.03 9.60
CA VAL A 249 -10.01 -23.19 10.78
C VAL A 249 -9.31 -21.91 10.40
N GLN A 250 -9.95 -20.75 10.63
CA GLN A 250 -9.39 -19.44 10.38
C GLN A 250 -8.51 -19.02 11.55
N VAL A 251 -7.26 -18.60 11.27
CA VAL A 251 -6.26 -18.25 12.27
C VAL A 251 -5.92 -16.75 12.14
N TRP A 252 -6.38 -15.96 13.10
CA TRP A 252 -6.18 -14.52 13.11
C TRP A 252 -4.96 -14.07 13.86
N GLN A 253 -4.56 -14.85 14.87
CA GLN A 253 -3.47 -14.51 15.76
C GLN A 253 -2.84 -15.79 16.33
N VAL A 254 -1.52 -15.81 16.41
CA VAL A 254 -0.72 -16.87 17.02
C VAL A 254 0.50 -16.26 17.69
N TYR A 255 1.04 -16.96 18.65
CA TYR A 255 2.31 -16.61 19.28
C TYR A 255 3.20 -17.86 19.38
N PRO A 256 4.52 -17.75 19.17
CA PRO A 256 5.45 -18.80 19.55
C PRO A 256 5.34 -19.02 21.06
N PHE A 257 5.07 -20.26 21.47
CA PHE A 257 4.94 -20.58 22.89
C PHE A 257 6.31 -20.55 23.56
N ASP A 258 7.25 -21.34 23.03
CA ASP A 258 8.63 -21.38 23.53
C ASP A 258 9.57 -21.89 22.42
N GLN A 259 10.84 -21.55 22.51
CA GLN A 259 11.88 -21.98 21.55
C GLN A 259 12.99 -22.84 22.21
N MET A 260 12.95 -22.99 23.52
CA MET A 260 13.97 -23.71 24.30
C MET A 260 13.47 -25.04 24.89
N LEU A 261 12.15 -25.17 25.08
CA LEU A 261 11.53 -26.40 25.53
C LEU A 261 11.52 -27.46 24.43
N ASP A 262 11.74 -28.70 24.80
CA ASP A 262 11.72 -29.84 23.89
C ASP A 262 10.31 -30.39 23.68
N PHE A 263 9.82 -30.23 22.45
CA PHE A 263 8.52 -30.73 21.99
C PHE A 263 8.67 -31.92 21.03
N SER A 264 9.87 -32.49 20.86
CA SER A 264 10.16 -33.52 19.86
C SER A 264 9.33 -34.81 20.00
N LYS A 265 8.72 -35.05 21.17
CA LYS A 265 7.82 -36.18 21.43
C LYS A 265 6.42 -36.02 20.78
N TYR A 266 6.07 -34.83 20.35
CA TYR A 266 4.78 -34.54 19.76
C TYR A 266 4.87 -34.45 18.23
N GLN A 267 3.77 -34.72 17.54
CA GLN A 267 3.71 -34.58 16.11
C GLN A 267 3.40 -33.12 15.71
N ASN A 268 3.87 -32.71 14.55
CA ASN A 268 3.52 -31.41 14.02
C ASN A 268 2.00 -31.29 13.78
N GLY A 269 1.36 -30.29 14.36
CA GLY A 269 -0.10 -30.09 14.30
C GLY A 269 -0.88 -30.74 15.44
N GLU A 270 -0.22 -31.43 16.36
CA GLU A 270 -0.83 -32.01 17.56
C GLU A 270 -1.22 -30.89 18.54
N ILE A 271 -2.44 -30.97 19.09
CA ILE A 271 -2.89 -30.09 20.19
C ILE A 271 -2.35 -30.69 21.51
N ILE A 272 -1.43 -29.95 22.12
CA ILE A 272 -0.76 -30.42 23.34
C ILE A 272 -1.56 -30.03 24.58
N GLU A 273 -2.13 -28.85 24.62
CA GLU A 273 -2.85 -28.29 25.75
C GLU A 273 -3.91 -27.30 25.33
N ILE A 274 -4.99 -27.22 26.05
CA ILE A 274 -6.06 -26.25 25.90
C ILE A 274 -6.22 -25.52 27.23
N PHE A 275 -6.01 -24.18 27.16
CA PHE A 275 -6.19 -23.31 28.32
C PHE A 275 -7.59 -22.74 28.32
N ASP A 276 -8.30 -22.83 29.44
CA ASP A 276 -9.57 -22.16 29.65
C ASP A 276 -9.33 -20.64 29.77
N ASN A 277 -10.04 -19.83 28.96
CA ASN A 277 -9.96 -18.37 29.00
C ASN A 277 -11.14 -17.79 29.77
#